data_bc94cbbe3ba556e9923d10770407932e
#
_entry.id   bc94cbbe3ba556e9923d10770407932e
#
_cell.length_a   1.000
_cell.length_b   1.000
_cell.length_c   1.000
_cell.angle_alpha   90.00
_cell.angle_beta   90.00
_cell.angle_gamma   90.00
#
_symmetry.space_group_name_H-M   'P 1'
#
loop_
_entity.id
_entity.type
_entity.pdbx_description
1 polymer ?
#
loop_
_entity_poly.entity_id
_entity_poly.type
_entity_poly.pdbx_seq_one_letter_code
_entity_poly.pdbx_strand_id
1 'polypeptide(L)'
;RNNSNTIVKRSTLYIYTTSVVFLAISFICIFYFRKKHLQHKAEKKEWEETLQAEIAKANLKRKQAFAEKERENAALQEKVSRPVVKKPAHGQEEYKTSALYAKVSRITKELQKVETKENLNEEEWSQFIALTNAGWYGIITYLDERYNLSAEEIRICCLYLAQVPVIHMGHFLHIQSRSTIQARTKNILLKMGAPQGLSLKNVLFSLAEQLKSSN
;
A
#
# COMPACT_ATOMS: atom_id res chain seq x y z
N ARG A 1 -59.37 -51.19 35.68
CA ARG A 1 -59.53 -50.00 34.83
C ARG A 1 -58.93 -48.70 35.43
N ASN A 2 -58.62 -48.64 36.72
CA ASN A 2 -58.05 -47.42 37.34
C ASN A 2 -56.53 -47.24 37.24
N ASN A 3 -55.77 -48.33 37.03
CA ASN A 3 -54.33 -48.24 37.02
C ASN A 3 -53.77 -47.67 35.73
N SER A 4 -54.34 -47.83 34.56
CA SER A 4 -53.85 -47.29 33.29
C SER A 4 -54.01 -45.76 33.21
N ASN A 5 -55.07 -45.18 33.82
CA ASN A 5 -55.25 -43.73 33.81
C ASN A 5 -54.28 -42.98 34.71
N THR A 6 -53.77 -43.60 35.78
CA THR A 6 -52.76 -43.00 36.65
C THR A 6 -51.33 -43.02 36.00
N ILE A 7 -51.03 -44.06 35.23
CA ILE A 7 -49.76 -44.14 34.48
C ILE A 7 -49.72 -43.11 33.36
N VAL A 8 -50.78 -42.95 32.60
CA VAL A 8 -50.85 -41.92 31.52
C VAL A 8 -50.77 -40.51 32.10
N LYS A 9 -51.46 -40.21 33.21
CA LYS A 9 -51.34 -38.88 33.86
C LYS A 9 -49.95 -38.59 34.39
N ARG A 10 -49.21 -39.57 34.90
CA ARG A 10 -47.82 -39.41 35.33
C ARG A 10 -46.84 -39.17 34.13
N SER A 11 -46.99 -39.89 33.03
CA SER A 11 -46.16 -39.71 31.85
C SER A 11 -46.38 -38.35 31.18
N THR A 12 -47.62 -37.87 31.10
CA THR A 12 -47.91 -36.53 30.58
C THR A 12 -47.32 -35.42 31.49
N LEU A 13 -47.39 -35.58 32.81
CA LEU A 13 -46.78 -34.64 33.74
C LEU A 13 -45.25 -34.56 33.57
N TYR A 14 -44.55 -35.70 33.37
CA TYR A 14 -43.13 -35.76 33.11
C TYR A 14 -42.77 -35.06 31.79
N ILE A 15 -43.54 -35.22 30.73
CA ILE A 15 -43.29 -34.54 29.44
C ILE A 15 -43.46 -33.03 29.60
N TYR A 16 -44.44 -32.56 30.32
CA TYR A 16 -44.65 -31.14 30.59
C TYR A 16 -43.47 -30.53 31.40
N THR A 17 -43.06 -31.21 32.49
CA THR A 17 -41.96 -30.70 33.32
C THR A 17 -40.65 -30.68 32.59
N THR A 18 -40.31 -31.69 31.78
CA THR A 18 -39.06 -31.69 30.95
C THR A 18 -39.12 -30.62 29.87
N SER A 19 -40.27 -30.37 29.25
CA SER A 19 -40.42 -29.30 28.25
C SER A 19 -40.22 -27.91 28.85
N VAL A 20 -40.77 -27.64 30.04
CA VAL A 20 -40.60 -26.36 30.73
C VAL A 20 -39.14 -26.13 31.14
N VAL A 21 -38.42 -27.17 31.64
CA VAL A 21 -37.00 -27.08 31.97
C VAL A 21 -36.17 -26.79 30.71
N PHE A 22 -36.46 -27.45 29.59
CA PHE A 22 -35.75 -27.24 28.33
C PHE A 22 -35.93 -25.81 27.80
N LEU A 23 -37.13 -25.25 27.89
CA LEU A 23 -37.40 -23.87 27.52
C LEU A 23 -36.66 -22.88 28.43
N ALA A 24 -36.61 -23.12 29.74
CA ALA A 24 -35.86 -22.28 30.66
C ALA A 24 -34.36 -22.26 30.37
N ILE A 25 -33.76 -23.43 30.09
CA ILE A 25 -32.33 -23.54 29.71
C ILE A 25 -32.06 -22.80 28.39
N SER A 26 -32.94 -22.97 27.40
CA SER A 26 -32.82 -22.28 26.11
C SER A 26 -32.84 -20.76 26.27
N PHE A 27 -33.71 -20.24 27.12
CA PHE A 27 -33.79 -18.81 27.42
C PHE A 27 -32.52 -18.28 28.09
N ILE A 28 -31.96 -19.02 29.04
CA ILE A 28 -30.70 -18.67 29.72
C ILE A 28 -29.54 -18.65 28.71
N CYS A 29 -29.47 -19.66 27.84
CA CYS A 29 -28.44 -19.71 26.80
C CYS A 29 -28.55 -18.53 25.84
N ILE A 30 -29.74 -18.19 25.35
CA ILE A 30 -29.94 -17.05 24.44
C ILE A 30 -29.54 -15.74 25.13
N PHE A 31 -29.92 -15.56 26.40
CA PHE A 31 -29.57 -14.36 27.17
C PHE A 31 -28.07 -14.25 27.40
N TYR A 32 -27.40 -15.35 27.72
CA TYR A 32 -25.94 -15.41 27.88
C TYR A 32 -25.18 -15.07 26.56
N PHE A 33 -25.63 -15.67 25.46
CA PHE A 33 -25.03 -15.37 24.13
C PHE A 33 -25.25 -13.92 23.70
N ARG A 34 -26.46 -13.36 23.94
CA ARG A 34 -26.71 -11.94 23.66
C ARG A 34 -25.81 -11.01 24.49
N LYS A 35 -25.68 -11.28 25.79
CA LYS A 35 -24.82 -10.51 26.69
C LYS A 35 -23.36 -10.55 26.24
N LYS A 36 -22.85 -11.74 25.91
CA LYS A 36 -21.47 -11.93 25.43
C LYS A 36 -21.23 -11.23 24.07
N HIS A 37 -22.19 -11.32 23.17
CA HIS A 37 -22.10 -10.65 21.86
C HIS A 37 -22.10 -9.11 21.97
N LEU A 38 -22.86 -8.55 22.91
CA LEU A 38 -22.87 -7.11 23.18
C LEU A 38 -21.52 -6.64 23.79
N GLN A 39 -20.94 -7.42 24.71
CA GLN A 39 -19.62 -7.13 25.27
C GLN A 39 -18.51 -7.13 24.19
N HIS A 40 -18.48 -8.13 23.32
CA HIS A 40 -17.53 -8.16 22.20
C HIS A 40 -17.69 -7.01 21.21
N LYS A 41 -18.94 -6.55 20.99
CA LYS A 41 -19.14 -5.35 20.16
C LYS A 41 -18.61 -4.07 20.83
N ALA A 42 -18.79 -3.94 22.14
CA ALA A 42 -18.28 -2.79 22.88
C ALA A 42 -16.75 -2.75 22.91
N GLU A 43 -16.10 -3.89 23.23
CA GLU A 43 -14.64 -4.02 23.19
C GLU A 43 -14.05 -3.72 21.80
N LYS A 44 -14.70 -4.23 20.74
CA LYS A 44 -14.25 -3.98 19.36
C LYS A 44 -14.34 -2.50 19.00
N LYS A 45 -15.39 -1.81 19.42
CA LYS A 45 -15.57 -0.38 19.17
C LYS A 45 -14.55 0.46 19.92
N GLU A 46 -14.26 0.14 21.17
CA GLU A 46 -13.24 0.79 21.98
C GLU A 46 -11.84 0.61 21.38
N TRP A 47 -11.57 -0.59 20.87
CA TRP A 47 -10.30 -0.87 20.17
C TRP A 47 -10.17 -0.10 18.84
N GLU A 48 -11.24 0.03 18.07
CA GLU A 48 -11.27 0.82 16.84
C GLU A 48 -11.06 2.32 17.13
N GLU A 49 -11.67 2.84 18.18
CA GLU A 49 -11.50 4.25 18.61
C GLU A 49 -10.07 4.54 19.10
N THR A 50 -9.48 3.63 19.89
CA THR A 50 -8.07 3.76 20.34
C THR A 50 -7.09 3.69 19.18
N LEU A 51 -7.31 2.79 18.21
CA LEU A 51 -6.48 2.66 17.03
C LEU A 51 -6.56 3.91 16.14
N GLN A 52 -7.75 4.47 15.95
CA GLN A 52 -7.93 5.72 15.21
C GLN A 52 -7.26 6.91 15.92
N ALA A 53 -7.31 6.97 17.23
CA ALA A 53 -6.62 8.00 18.02
C ALA A 53 -5.09 7.89 17.89
N GLU A 54 -4.54 6.68 17.89
CA GLU A 54 -3.09 6.44 17.66
C GLU A 54 -2.66 6.83 16.25
N ILE A 55 -3.45 6.45 15.23
CA ILE A 55 -3.19 6.84 13.84
C ILE A 55 -3.23 8.36 13.69
N ALA A 56 -4.21 9.04 14.30
CA ALA A 56 -4.31 10.50 14.28
C ALA A 56 -3.10 11.17 14.96
N LYS A 57 -2.65 10.65 16.11
CA LYS A 57 -1.43 11.11 16.80
C LYS A 57 -0.17 10.90 15.95
N ALA A 58 -0.03 9.74 15.32
CA ALA A 58 1.10 9.45 14.45
C ALA A 58 1.14 10.39 13.23
N ASN A 59 -0.02 10.66 12.62
CA ASN A 59 -0.14 11.59 11.51
C ASN A 59 0.16 13.04 11.91
N LEU A 60 -0.25 13.45 13.11
CA LEU A 60 0.08 14.77 13.63
C LEU A 60 1.58 14.94 13.88
N LYS A 61 2.24 13.93 14.50
CA LYS A 61 3.70 13.91 14.68
C LYS A 61 4.44 13.97 13.35
N ARG A 62 3.96 13.23 12.32
CA ARG A 62 4.55 13.29 10.97
C ARG A 62 4.41 14.67 10.34
N LYS A 63 3.24 15.31 10.46
CA LYS A 63 3.04 16.69 9.97
C LYS A 63 3.95 17.70 10.66
N GLN A 64 4.15 17.57 11.97
CA GLN A 64 5.05 18.44 12.74
C GLN A 64 6.51 18.23 12.34
N ALA A 65 6.97 16.98 12.24
CA ALA A 65 8.33 16.66 11.80
C ALA A 65 8.60 17.11 10.34
N PHE A 66 7.59 17.04 9.49
CA PHE A 66 7.69 17.54 8.12
C PHE A 66 7.80 19.08 8.07
N ALA A 67 6.97 19.79 8.83
CA ALA A 67 7.02 21.26 8.92
C ALA A 67 8.36 21.75 9.53
N GLU A 68 8.94 20.99 10.47
CA GLU A 68 10.25 21.28 11.05
C GLU A 68 11.40 21.09 10.04
N LYS A 69 11.39 19.99 9.28
CA LYS A 69 12.34 19.76 8.18
C LYS A 69 12.21 20.79 7.06
N GLU A 70 11.00 21.22 6.75
CA GLU A 70 10.75 22.26 5.74
C GLU A 70 11.31 23.62 6.18
N ARG A 71 11.21 23.96 7.47
CA ARG A 71 11.85 25.15 8.07
C ARG A 71 13.39 25.03 8.08
N GLU A 72 13.92 23.86 8.40
CA GLU A 72 15.36 23.59 8.39
C GLU A 72 15.94 23.64 6.97
N ASN A 73 15.24 23.08 6.00
CA ASN A 73 15.61 23.16 4.58
C ASN A 73 15.50 24.58 4.03
N ALA A 74 14.50 25.37 4.43
CA ALA A 74 14.39 26.77 4.05
C ALA A 74 15.56 27.61 4.63
N ALA A 75 15.94 27.35 5.87
CA ALA A 75 17.10 28.00 6.51
C ALA A 75 18.47 27.56 5.89
N LEU A 76 18.56 26.31 5.43
CA LEU A 76 19.74 25.82 4.71
C LEU A 76 19.81 26.38 3.27
N GLN A 77 18.69 26.55 2.59
CA GLN A 77 18.62 27.16 1.25
C GLN A 77 19.06 28.63 1.24
N GLU A 78 18.84 29.36 2.34
CA GLU A 78 19.28 30.75 2.47
C GLU A 78 20.82 30.85 2.64
N LYS A 79 21.48 29.81 3.15
CA LYS A 79 22.94 29.75 3.39
C LYS A 79 23.76 29.18 2.25
N VAL A 80 23.14 28.48 1.30
CA VAL A 80 23.84 27.87 0.15
C VAL A 80 23.48 28.63 -1.11
N SER A 81 24.31 29.60 -1.49
CA SER A 81 24.27 30.21 -2.82
C SER A 81 24.36 29.13 -3.88
N ARG A 82 23.25 28.89 -4.58
CA ARG A 82 23.05 27.82 -5.57
C ARG A 82 24.13 27.83 -6.65
N PRO A 83 24.72 26.67 -6.97
CA PRO A 83 25.13 26.45 -8.35
C PRO A 83 23.86 26.27 -9.19
N VAL A 84 23.68 27.12 -10.16
CA VAL A 84 22.62 27.05 -11.17
C VAL A 84 22.74 25.71 -11.88
N VAL A 85 21.99 24.71 -11.50
CA VAL A 85 21.82 23.51 -12.31
C VAL A 85 21.07 23.91 -13.57
N LYS A 86 21.81 24.01 -14.69
CA LYS A 86 21.22 24.24 -16.01
C LYS A 86 20.15 23.20 -16.27
N LYS A 87 18.88 23.66 -16.45
CA LYS A 87 17.74 22.84 -16.86
C LYS A 87 18.07 22.03 -18.11
N PRO A 88 17.88 20.71 -18.13
CA PRO A 88 17.93 19.96 -19.37
C PRO A 88 16.57 20.12 -20.10
N ALA A 89 16.54 20.93 -21.14
CA ALA A 89 15.37 21.14 -21.99
C ALA A 89 15.04 19.91 -22.89
N HIS A 90 15.81 18.83 -22.84
CA HIS A 90 15.68 17.64 -23.70
C HIS A 90 15.50 16.31 -22.95
N GLY A 91 15.11 16.32 -21.70
CA GLY A 91 15.18 15.16 -20.81
C GLY A 91 14.54 13.86 -21.31
N GLN A 92 13.33 13.91 -21.88
CA GLN A 92 12.60 12.69 -22.28
C GLN A 92 13.18 12.01 -23.53
N GLU A 93 13.64 12.77 -24.51
CA GLU A 93 14.24 12.21 -25.72
C GLU A 93 15.60 11.58 -25.42
N GLU A 94 16.43 12.26 -24.64
CA GLU A 94 17.72 11.73 -24.19
C GLU A 94 17.55 10.47 -23.33
N TYR A 95 16.56 10.44 -22.46
CA TYR A 95 16.20 9.25 -21.67
C TYR A 95 15.86 8.05 -22.56
N LYS A 96 14.97 8.23 -23.53
CA LYS A 96 14.54 7.15 -24.42
C LYS A 96 15.63 6.65 -25.37
N THR A 97 16.58 7.51 -25.72
CA THR A 97 17.73 7.16 -26.60
C THR A 97 18.90 6.59 -25.81
N SER A 98 18.86 6.61 -24.48
CA SER A 98 19.95 6.10 -23.64
C SER A 98 20.15 4.59 -23.80
N ALA A 99 21.43 4.15 -23.70
CA ALA A 99 21.78 2.73 -23.78
C ALA A 99 21.10 1.88 -22.68
N LEU A 100 20.91 2.45 -21.48
CA LEU A 100 20.24 1.76 -20.38
C LEU A 100 18.74 1.61 -20.61
N TYR A 101 18.06 2.62 -21.13
CA TYR A 101 16.65 2.48 -21.50
C TYR A 101 16.50 1.42 -22.62
N ALA A 102 17.39 1.45 -23.61
CA ALA A 102 17.42 0.43 -24.66
C ALA A 102 17.65 -0.97 -24.10
N LYS A 103 18.57 -1.14 -23.13
CA LYS A 103 18.80 -2.41 -22.42
C LYS A 103 17.53 -2.88 -21.69
N VAL A 104 16.91 -2.02 -20.87
CA VAL A 104 15.65 -2.35 -20.16
C VAL A 104 14.54 -2.73 -21.15
N SER A 105 14.39 -1.99 -22.24
CA SER A 105 13.40 -2.28 -23.28
C SER A 105 13.68 -3.61 -23.98
N ARG A 106 14.95 -3.93 -24.27
CA ARG A 106 15.37 -5.21 -24.86
C ARG A 106 15.07 -6.38 -23.93
N ILE A 107 15.50 -6.32 -22.67
CA ILE A 107 15.22 -7.34 -21.67
C ILE A 107 13.69 -7.55 -21.53
N THR A 108 12.93 -6.46 -21.47
CA THR A 108 11.45 -6.53 -21.40
C THR A 108 10.84 -7.25 -22.60
N LYS A 109 11.35 -7.01 -23.83
CA LYS A 109 10.88 -7.70 -25.04
C LYS A 109 11.29 -9.17 -25.07
N GLU A 110 12.48 -9.49 -24.57
CA GLU A 110 12.96 -10.88 -24.46
C GLU A 110 12.10 -11.67 -23.47
N LEU A 111 11.77 -11.11 -22.32
CA LEU A 111 10.88 -11.71 -21.31
C LEU A 111 9.45 -12.00 -21.84
N GLN A 112 9.03 -11.37 -22.93
CA GLN A 112 7.78 -11.69 -23.61
C GLN A 112 7.87 -12.97 -24.46
N LYS A 113 9.07 -13.39 -24.84
CA LYS A 113 9.29 -14.51 -25.76
C LYS A 113 9.90 -15.72 -25.08
N VAL A 114 10.91 -15.52 -24.25
CA VAL A 114 11.70 -16.56 -23.57
C VAL A 114 12.21 -16.01 -22.25
N GLU A 115 12.49 -16.89 -21.27
CA GLU A 115 13.17 -16.50 -20.05
C GLU A 115 14.60 -16.01 -20.37
N THR A 116 14.94 -14.81 -19.91
CA THR A 116 16.31 -14.27 -19.98
C THR A 116 16.92 -14.23 -18.59
N LYS A 117 18.27 -14.42 -18.52
CA LYS A 117 19.03 -14.25 -17.28
C LYS A 117 19.62 -12.85 -17.15
N GLU A 118 19.56 -12.06 -18.22
CA GLU A 118 20.10 -10.70 -18.21
C GLU A 118 19.28 -9.80 -17.30
N ASN A 119 19.97 -9.01 -16.48
CA ASN A 119 19.36 -8.05 -15.54
C ASN A 119 20.25 -6.83 -15.40
N LEU A 120 19.79 -5.83 -14.64
CA LEU A 120 20.58 -4.67 -14.23
C LEU A 120 21.40 -5.00 -12.97
N ASN A 121 22.68 -4.69 -12.99
CA ASN A 121 23.51 -4.69 -11.78
C ASN A 121 23.29 -3.40 -10.96
N GLU A 122 23.88 -3.29 -9.77
CA GLU A 122 23.67 -2.15 -8.87
C GLU A 122 24.17 -0.81 -9.45
N GLU A 123 25.27 -0.85 -10.22
CA GLU A 123 25.79 0.34 -10.89
C GLU A 123 24.84 0.80 -12.01
N GLU A 124 24.35 -0.14 -12.80
CA GLU A 124 23.35 0.14 -13.86
C GLU A 124 22.03 0.63 -13.26
N TRP A 125 21.61 0.12 -12.09
CA TRP A 125 20.46 0.63 -11.37
C TRP A 125 20.65 2.09 -10.95
N SER A 126 21.81 2.43 -10.38
CA SER A 126 22.12 3.81 -9.98
C SER A 126 22.08 4.77 -11.16
N GLN A 127 22.69 4.36 -12.28
CA GLN A 127 22.65 5.13 -13.52
C GLN A 127 21.25 5.24 -14.12
N PHE A 128 20.45 4.14 -14.07
CA PHE A 128 19.07 4.14 -14.57
C PHE A 128 18.15 5.04 -13.77
N ILE A 129 18.30 5.07 -12.44
CA ILE A 129 17.58 5.98 -11.54
C ILE A 129 17.94 7.44 -11.88
N ALA A 130 19.24 7.76 -12.05
CA ALA A 130 19.69 9.09 -12.40
C ALA A 130 19.16 9.55 -13.77
N LEU A 131 19.21 8.67 -14.77
CA LEU A 131 18.66 8.92 -16.11
C LEU A 131 17.14 9.12 -16.08
N THR A 132 16.42 8.28 -15.31
CA THR A 132 14.98 8.43 -15.14
C THR A 132 14.63 9.75 -14.47
N ASN A 133 15.41 10.13 -13.45
CA ASN A 133 15.22 11.42 -12.77
C ASN A 133 15.42 12.60 -13.72
N ALA A 134 16.48 12.58 -14.50
CA ALA A 134 16.77 13.63 -15.50
C ALA A 134 15.70 13.67 -16.61
N GLY A 135 15.29 12.50 -17.12
CA GLY A 135 14.32 12.39 -18.20
C GLY A 135 12.88 12.74 -17.79
N TRP A 136 12.58 12.67 -16.52
CA TRP A 136 11.25 12.91 -15.98
C TRP A 136 11.20 14.09 -14.99
N TYR A 137 11.90 15.18 -15.33
CA TYR A 137 11.83 16.48 -14.66
C TYR A 137 12.12 16.46 -13.14
N GLY A 138 13.00 15.55 -12.69
CA GLY A 138 13.36 15.44 -11.28
C GLY A 138 12.35 14.66 -10.42
N ILE A 139 11.46 13.88 -11.04
CA ILE A 139 10.39 13.15 -10.33
C ILE A 139 10.94 12.20 -9.26
N ILE A 140 12.06 11.54 -9.50
CA ILE A 140 12.62 10.58 -8.54
C ILE A 140 13.10 11.28 -7.28
N THR A 141 13.82 12.40 -7.42
CA THR A 141 14.21 13.25 -6.29
C THR A 141 12.97 13.75 -5.53
N TYR A 142 11.95 14.23 -6.25
CA TYR A 142 10.71 14.67 -5.65
C TYR A 142 10.01 13.56 -4.85
N LEU A 143 9.97 12.34 -5.38
CA LEU A 143 9.35 11.19 -4.71
C LEU A 143 10.10 10.77 -3.46
N ASP A 144 11.43 10.76 -3.51
CA ASP A 144 12.29 10.40 -2.38
C ASP A 144 12.17 11.42 -1.25
N GLU A 145 12.34 12.70 -1.55
CA GLU A 145 12.27 13.79 -0.56
C GLU A 145 10.88 13.92 0.09
N ARG A 146 9.81 13.75 -0.70
CA ARG A 146 8.45 14.01 -0.21
C ARG A 146 7.79 12.81 0.46
N TYR A 147 8.06 11.60 -0.02
CA TYR A 147 7.32 10.40 0.43
C TYR A 147 8.20 9.37 1.12
N ASN A 148 9.51 9.62 1.23
CA ASN A 148 10.48 8.73 1.87
C ASN A 148 10.34 7.29 1.37
N LEU A 149 10.42 7.12 0.07
CA LEU A 149 10.34 5.81 -0.57
C LEU A 149 11.63 5.02 -0.35
N SER A 150 11.52 3.71 -0.17
CA SER A 150 12.69 2.84 -0.11
C SER A 150 13.35 2.70 -1.48
N ALA A 151 14.62 2.27 -1.51
CA ALA A 151 15.35 2.04 -2.78
C ALA A 151 14.59 1.11 -3.74
N GLU A 152 13.94 0.04 -3.23
CA GLU A 152 13.13 -0.85 -4.05
C GLU A 152 11.85 -0.18 -4.56
N GLU A 153 11.20 0.67 -3.75
CA GLU A 153 10.02 1.44 -4.16
C GLU A 153 10.40 2.45 -5.27
N ILE A 154 11.56 3.08 -5.17
CA ILE A 154 12.12 3.95 -6.23
C ILE A 154 12.36 3.16 -7.51
N ARG A 155 12.98 1.97 -7.43
CA ARG A 155 13.18 1.08 -8.59
C ARG A 155 11.84 0.72 -9.26
N ILE A 156 10.81 0.44 -8.49
CA ILE A 156 9.45 0.19 -9.01
C ILE A 156 8.93 1.42 -9.77
N CYS A 157 9.08 2.63 -9.22
CA CYS A 157 8.67 3.86 -9.89
C CYS A 157 9.41 4.05 -11.22
N CYS A 158 10.73 3.81 -11.26
CA CYS A 158 11.53 3.88 -12.48
C CYS A 158 11.05 2.89 -13.55
N LEU A 159 10.72 1.65 -13.17
CA LEU A 159 10.20 0.65 -14.09
C LEU A 159 8.81 1.04 -14.64
N TYR A 160 7.94 1.64 -13.82
CA TYR A 160 6.66 2.19 -14.29
C TYR A 160 6.84 3.32 -15.30
N LEU A 161 7.78 4.24 -15.04
CA LEU A 161 8.12 5.34 -15.95
C LEU A 161 8.76 4.84 -17.26
N ALA A 162 9.52 3.75 -17.20
CA ALA A 162 10.04 3.04 -18.36
C ALA A 162 8.97 2.17 -19.08
N GLN A 163 7.73 2.17 -18.56
CA GLN A 163 6.60 1.41 -19.11
C GLN A 163 6.82 -0.12 -19.14
N VAL A 164 7.64 -0.63 -18.22
CA VAL A 164 7.81 -2.08 -18.05
C VAL A 164 6.50 -2.69 -17.55
N PRO A 165 5.97 -3.76 -18.17
CA PRO A 165 4.78 -4.45 -17.68
C PRO A 165 5.00 -5.06 -16.29
N VAL A 166 4.02 -4.96 -15.40
CA VAL A 166 4.12 -5.44 -14.00
C VAL A 166 4.54 -6.91 -13.91
N ILE A 167 4.14 -7.73 -14.89
CA ILE A 167 4.50 -9.15 -14.95
C ILE A 167 6.02 -9.35 -15.11
N HIS A 168 6.74 -8.41 -15.71
CA HIS A 168 8.18 -8.48 -15.94
C HIS A 168 9.00 -7.73 -14.89
N MET A 169 8.37 -6.88 -14.06
CA MET A 169 9.07 -6.12 -13.01
C MET A 169 9.74 -7.04 -11.99
N GLY A 170 9.13 -8.20 -11.71
CA GLY A 170 9.69 -9.19 -10.79
C GLY A 170 11.08 -9.68 -11.19
N HIS A 171 11.34 -9.82 -12.49
CA HIS A 171 12.65 -10.20 -13.02
C HIS A 171 13.72 -9.15 -12.65
N PHE A 172 13.46 -7.87 -12.92
CA PHE A 172 14.37 -6.77 -12.61
C PHE A 172 14.65 -6.60 -11.10
N LEU A 173 13.66 -6.91 -10.27
CA LEU A 173 13.72 -6.73 -8.82
C LEU A 173 14.06 -8.01 -8.05
N HIS A 174 14.35 -9.10 -8.75
CA HIS A 174 14.55 -10.44 -8.15
C HIS A 174 13.37 -10.89 -7.26
N ILE A 175 12.15 -10.50 -7.61
CA ILE A 175 10.92 -10.84 -6.91
C ILE A 175 10.13 -11.85 -7.73
N GLN A 176 9.95 -13.07 -7.21
CA GLN A 176 9.24 -14.13 -7.92
C GLN A 176 7.72 -13.93 -7.95
N SER A 177 7.17 -13.28 -6.94
CA SER A 177 5.72 -13.14 -6.79
C SER A 177 5.19 -11.80 -7.34
N ARG A 178 4.28 -11.90 -8.32
CA ARG A 178 3.54 -10.74 -8.84
C ARG A 178 2.72 -10.03 -7.74
N SER A 179 2.17 -10.79 -6.79
CA SER A 179 1.40 -10.23 -5.68
C SER A 179 2.26 -9.33 -4.78
N THR A 180 3.55 -9.66 -4.61
CA THR A 180 4.50 -8.82 -3.87
C THR A 180 4.71 -7.47 -4.56
N ILE A 181 4.86 -7.45 -5.90
CA ILE A 181 4.96 -6.19 -6.66
C ILE A 181 3.68 -5.37 -6.50
N GLN A 182 2.51 -6.01 -6.60
CA GLN A 182 1.23 -5.32 -6.42
C GLN A 182 1.07 -4.75 -5.01
N ALA A 183 1.46 -5.50 -3.97
CA ALA A 183 1.43 -5.03 -2.58
C ALA A 183 2.36 -3.81 -2.38
N ARG A 184 3.58 -3.85 -2.91
CA ARG A 184 4.52 -2.71 -2.87
C ARG A 184 3.98 -1.51 -3.64
N THR A 185 3.41 -1.73 -4.82
CA THR A 185 2.75 -0.67 -5.61
C THR A 185 1.63 0.00 -4.81
N LYS A 186 0.80 -0.79 -4.12
CA LYS A 186 -0.25 -0.27 -3.25
C LYS A 186 0.32 0.52 -2.06
N ASN A 187 1.43 0.06 -1.48
CA ASN A 187 2.11 0.77 -0.40
C ASN A 187 2.68 2.12 -0.85
N ILE A 188 3.27 2.18 -2.06
CA ILE A 188 3.72 3.45 -2.65
C ILE A 188 2.54 4.43 -2.79
N LEU A 189 1.41 3.98 -3.36
CA LEU A 189 0.21 4.80 -3.51
C LEU A 189 -0.32 5.32 -2.15
N LEU A 190 -0.29 4.48 -1.11
CA LEU A 190 -0.66 4.87 0.24
C LEU A 190 0.28 5.94 0.81
N LYS A 191 1.60 5.78 0.65
CA LYS A 191 2.59 6.79 1.06
C LYS A 191 2.39 8.11 0.33
N MET A 192 2.03 8.06 -0.95
CA MET A 192 1.74 9.24 -1.76
C MET A 192 0.39 9.90 -1.43
N GLY A 193 -0.46 9.26 -0.63
CA GLY A 193 -1.83 9.73 -0.35
C GLY A 193 -2.72 9.75 -1.59
N ALA A 194 -2.44 8.88 -2.57
CA ALA A 194 -3.17 8.85 -3.82
C ALA A 194 -4.62 8.36 -3.60
N PRO A 195 -5.61 8.94 -4.30
CA PRO A 195 -7.00 8.49 -4.24
C PRO A 195 -7.15 7.00 -4.57
N GLN A 196 -8.10 6.34 -3.91
CA GLN A 196 -8.38 4.93 -4.17
C GLN A 196 -8.82 4.73 -5.64
N GLY A 197 -8.34 3.64 -6.24
CA GLY A 197 -8.68 3.29 -7.62
C GLY A 197 -7.73 3.83 -8.69
N LEU A 198 -6.80 4.73 -8.36
CA LEU A 198 -5.79 5.17 -9.31
C LEU A 198 -4.65 4.15 -9.43
N SER A 199 -4.14 3.96 -10.64
CA SER A 199 -2.94 3.17 -10.86
C SER A 199 -1.68 4.01 -10.57
N LEU A 200 -0.62 3.37 -10.05
CA LEU A 200 0.65 4.06 -9.82
C LEU A 200 1.19 4.71 -11.11
N LYS A 201 1.03 4.03 -12.24
CA LYS A 201 1.39 4.59 -13.54
C LYS A 201 0.74 5.96 -13.77
N ASN A 202 -0.59 6.05 -13.61
CA ASN A 202 -1.31 7.31 -13.85
C ASN A 202 -0.87 8.42 -12.87
N VAL A 203 -0.64 8.07 -11.61
CA VAL A 203 -0.18 9.03 -10.60
C VAL A 203 1.20 9.57 -10.95
N LEU A 204 2.15 8.70 -11.35
CA LEU A 204 3.50 9.11 -11.73
C LEU A 204 3.49 10.00 -12.99
N PHE A 205 2.72 9.64 -14.02
CA PHE A 205 2.63 10.44 -15.24
C PHE A 205 1.98 11.80 -14.97
N SER A 206 0.92 11.86 -14.19
CA SER A 206 0.28 13.13 -13.78
C SER A 206 1.26 14.02 -12.99
N LEU A 207 2.02 13.44 -12.06
CA LEU A 207 3.04 14.14 -11.30
C LEU A 207 4.17 14.68 -12.20
N ALA A 208 4.62 13.88 -13.16
CA ALA A 208 5.65 14.29 -14.12
C ALA A 208 5.18 15.50 -14.96
N GLU A 209 3.92 15.53 -15.41
CA GLU A 209 3.36 16.67 -16.14
C GLU A 209 3.26 17.92 -15.24
N GLN A 210 2.93 17.77 -13.96
CA GLN A 210 2.93 18.88 -13.00
C GLN A 210 4.36 19.44 -12.80
N LEU A 211 5.36 18.58 -12.62
CA LEU A 211 6.76 19.01 -12.47
C LEU A 211 7.29 19.67 -13.74
N LYS A 212 6.87 19.20 -14.93
CA LYS A 212 7.19 19.82 -16.21
C LYS A 212 6.66 21.23 -16.33
N SER A 213 5.42 21.48 -15.87
CA SER A 213 4.80 22.81 -15.92
C SER A 213 5.35 23.79 -14.89
N SER A 214 5.95 23.27 -13.81
CA SER A 214 6.55 24.07 -12.73
C SER A 214 8.01 24.44 -12.95
N ASN A 215 8.62 23.85 -13.97
CA ASN A 215 10.02 24.07 -14.38
C ASN A 215 10.12 24.93 -15.64
#